data_219ebc82e0c0695d68dcee40769062dc
#
_entry.id   219ebc82e0c0695d68dcee40769062dc
#
_cell.length_a   1.000
_cell.length_b   1.000
_cell.length_c   1.000
_cell.angle_alpha   90.00
_cell.angle_beta   90.00
_cell.angle_gamma   90.00
#
_symmetry.space_group_name_H-M   'P 1'
#
loop_
_entity.id
_entity.type
_entity.pdbx_description
1 polymer ?
#
loop_
_entity_poly.entity_id
_entity_poly.type
_entity_poly.pdbx_seq_one_letter_code
_entity_poly.pdbx_strand_id
1 'polypeptide(L)'
;MQSIAGLEDWERCLFSLWQRAIERNSTLLFSARENPAQVQFGLADLKSRLASSAVFAVRELNDDEQVEALNLRAQLRGFELPPETARYLQRRFPRDMRTLCEILDTLDDAAFAAQRRITVPFIRDVIDGAAKA
;
A
#
# COMPACT_ATOMS: atom_id res chain seq x y z
N MET A 1 -3.10 6.32 13.10
CA MET A 1 -2.96 6.86 14.46
C MET A 1 -3.60 8.22 14.66
N GLN A 2 -3.54 9.17 13.74
CA GLN A 2 -4.20 10.48 13.90
C GLN A 2 -5.70 10.40 14.21
N SER A 3 -6.38 9.38 13.72
CA SER A 3 -7.82 9.20 13.94
C SER A 3 -8.22 8.98 15.41
N ILE A 4 -7.27 8.66 16.27
CA ILE A 4 -7.49 8.41 17.70
C ILE A 4 -6.86 9.51 18.58
N ALA A 5 -6.09 10.40 18.00
CA ALA A 5 -5.48 11.50 18.73
C ALA A 5 -6.57 12.44 19.28
N GLY A 6 -6.49 12.78 20.57
CA GLY A 6 -7.50 13.54 21.29
C GLY A 6 -8.71 12.72 21.80
N LEU A 7 -8.77 11.42 21.51
CA LEU A 7 -9.79 10.51 22.05
C LEU A 7 -9.19 9.77 23.26
N GLU A 8 -9.44 10.27 24.47
CA GLU A 8 -8.78 9.81 25.70
C GLU A 8 -8.87 8.30 25.92
N ASP A 9 -10.05 7.70 25.72
CA ASP A 9 -10.24 6.25 25.92
C ASP A 9 -9.42 5.42 24.93
N TRP A 10 -9.32 5.86 23.67
CA TRP A 10 -8.51 5.22 22.66
C TRP A 10 -7.02 5.35 22.91
N GLU A 11 -6.58 6.52 23.37
CA GLU A 11 -5.18 6.75 23.73
C GLU A 11 -4.76 5.89 24.93
N ARG A 12 -5.61 5.78 25.94
CA ARG A 12 -5.38 4.88 27.08
C ARG A 12 -5.35 3.41 26.68
N CYS A 13 -6.26 2.99 25.79
CA CYS A 13 -6.27 1.63 25.26
C CYS A 13 -4.98 1.32 24.49
N LEU A 14 -4.54 2.24 23.62
CA LEU A 14 -3.31 2.10 22.85
C LEU A 14 -2.08 2.05 23.75
N PHE A 15 -2.02 2.88 24.78
CA PHE A 15 -0.95 2.87 25.76
C PHE A 15 -0.89 1.52 26.51
N SER A 16 -2.02 0.99 26.96
CA SER A 16 -2.11 -0.33 27.59
C SER A 16 -1.70 -1.46 26.65
N LEU A 17 -2.06 -1.38 25.37
CA LEU A 17 -1.62 -2.33 24.36
C LEU A 17 -0.09 -2.29 24.19
N TRP A 18 0.47 -1.09 24.15
CA TRP A 18 1.91 -0.87 24.04
C TRP A 18 2.67 -1.48 25.23
N GLN A 19 2.21 -1.26 26.48
CA GLN A 19 2.79 -1.85 27.66
C GLN A 19 2.78 -3.39 27.62
N ARG A 20 1.64 -3.99 27.29
CA ARG A 20 1.51 -5.45 27.15
C ARG A 20 2.39 -6.04 26.06
N ALA A 21 2.61 -5.29 24.99
CA ALA A 21 3.50 -5.74 23.93
C ALA A 21 4.95 -5.80 24.39
N ILE A 22 5.42 -4.80 25.16
CA ILE A 22 6.76 -4.82 25.75
C ILE A 22 6.93 -5.98 26.72
N GLU A 23 5.98 -6.17 27.64
CA GLU A 23 6.02 -7.28 28.62
C GLU A 23 6.11 -8.64 27.95
N ARG A 24 5.49 -8.79 26.77
CA ARG A 24 5.47 -10.02 25.98
C ARG A 24 6.56 -10.10 24.92
N ASN A 25 7.47 -9.13 24.87
CA ASN A 25 8.50 -9.00 23.85
C ASN A 25 7.93 -9.09 22.41
N SER A 26 6.77 -8.45 22.20
CA SER A 26 6.05 -8.43 20.93
C SER A 26 6.34 -7.16 20.16
N THR A 27 6.30 -7.24 18.84
CA THR A 27 6.46 -6.07 17.96
C THR A 27 5.09 -5.45 17.66
N LEU A 28 5.01 -4.12 17.79
CA LEU A 28 3.87 -3.33 17.34
C LEU A 28 4.27 -2.50 16.12
N LEU A 29 3.42 -2.53 15.10
CA LEU A 29 3.55 -1.70 13.92
C LEU A 29 2.37 -0.72 13.85
N PHE A 30 2.68 0.57 13.77
CA PHE A 30 1.69 1.62 13.63
C PHE A 30 1.88 2.36 12.30
N SER A 31 0.77 2.82 11.73
CA SER A 31 0.80 3.72 10.58
C SER A 31 0.18 5.06 10.92
N ALA A 32 0.74 6.12 10.34
CA ALA A 32 0.26 7.48 10.50
C ALA A 32 0.54 8.27 9.21
N ARG A 33 -0.20 9.35 8.97
CA ARG A 33 0.06 10.29 7.87
C ARG A 33 1.13 11.31 8.22
N GLU A 34 1.36 11.52 9.51
CA GLU A 34 2.29 12.51 10.06
C GLU A 34 3.28 11.84 11.00
N ASN A 35 4.42 12.49 11.20
CA ASN A 35 5.38 12.05 12.19
C ASN A 35 4.71 11.98 13.59
N PRO A 36 4.85 10.89 14.35
CA PRO A 36 4.26 10.76 15.68
C PRO A 36 4.59 11.92 16.63
N ALA A 37 5.76 12.54 16.50
CA ALA A 37 6.16 13.69 17.30
C ALA A 37 5.29 14.94 17.03
N GLN A 38 4.68 15.04 15.84
CA GLN A 38 3.83 16.15 15.42
C GLN A 38 2.35 15.93 15.76
N VAL A 39 1.95 14.67 15.98
CA VAL A 39 0.57 14.34 16.34
C VAL A 39 0.25 14.84 17.75
N GLN A 40 -0.89 15.48 17.91
CA GLN A 40 -1.35 16.03 19.19
C GLN A 40 -2.11 14.96 19.98
N PHE A 41 -1.36 14.16 20.75
CA PHE A 41 -1.95 13.23 21.71
C PHE A 41 -2.22 13.96 23.03
N GLY A 42 -3.37 13.65 23.66
CA GLY A 42 -3.69 14.13 25.01
C GLY A 42 -2.84 13.44 26.09
N LEU A 43 -2.50 12.17 25.89
CA LEU A 43 -1.69 11.39 26.82
C LEU A 43 -0.19 11.59 26.52
N ALA A 44 0.49 12.37 27.37
CA ALA A 44 1.90 12.72 27.20
C ALA A 44 2.82 11.49 27.15
N ASP A 45 2.54 10.45 27.96
CA ASP A 45 3.31 9.22 27.99
C ASP A 45 3.22 8.46 26.67
N LEU A 46 2.02 8.37 26.08
CA LEU A 46 1.83 7.77 24.76
C LEU A 46 2.62 8.52 23.68
N LYS A 47 2.53 9.85 23.68
CA LYS A 47 3.27 10.70 22.75
C LYS A 47 4.77 10.45 22.84
N SER A 48 5.33 10.45 24.07
CA SER A 48 6.75 10.20 24.30
C SER A 48 7.20 8.84 23.80
N ARG A 49 6.41 7.79 24.06
CA ARG A 49 6.69 6.41 23.63
C ARG A 49 6.69 6.27 22.11
N LEU A 50 5.67 6.83 21.44
CA LEU A 50 5.58 6.80 20.00
C LEU A 50 6.70 7.60 19.33
N ALA A 51 7.07 8.76 19.89
CA ALA A 51 8.17 9.58 19.39
C ALA A 51 9.55 8.91 19.56
N SER A 52 9.71 8.06 20.57
CA SER A 52 10.95 7.30 20.81
C SER A 52 11.05 5.98 20.03
N SER A 53 9.98 5.59 19.34
CA SER A 53 9.98 4.40 18.49
C SER A 53 10.75 4.63 17.18
N ALA A 54 11.15 3.54 16.51
CA ALA A 54 11.69 3.65 15.16
C ALA A 54 10.61 4.17 14.20
N VAL A 55 10.87 5.31 13.55
CA VAL A 55 9.96 5.96 12.61
C VAL A 55 10.52 5.85 11.20
N PHE A 56 9.74 5.27 10.30
CA PHE A 56 10.08 5.14 8.88
C PHE A 56 9.14 6.01 8.06
N ALA A 57 9.69 6.95 7.32
CA ALA A 57 8.91 7.72 6.37
C ALA A 57 8.65 6.91 5.10
N VAL A 58 7.37 6.69 4.79
CA VAL A 58 6.95 6.06 3.53
C VAL A 58 6.59 7.19 2.57
N ARG A 59 7.33 7.31 1.48
CA ARG A 59 7.06 8.26 0.40
C ARG A 59 6.31 7.59 -0.75
N GLU A 60 5.64 8.39 -1.54
CA GLU A 60 5.08 7.90 -2.79
C GLU A 60 6.19 7.54 -3.77
N LEU A 61 5.94 6.50 -4.57
CA LEU A 61 6.86 6.07 -5.60
C LEU A 61 6.81 7.04 -6.78
N ASN A 62 7.96 7.36 -7.35
CA ASN A 62 8.03 8.05 -8.63
C ASN A 62 7.64 7.11 -9.79
N ASP A 63 7.55 7.64 -11.01
CA ASP A 63 7.07 6.89 -12.19
C ASP A 63 7.90 5.63 -12.49
N ASP A 64 9.23 5.70 -12.36
CA ASP A 64 10.11 4.56 -12.61
C ASP A 64 10.02 3.52 -11.49
N GLU A 65 9.98 3.96 -10.24
CA GLU A 65 9.78 3.10 -9.07
C GLU A 65 8.42 2.39 -9.09
N GLN A 66 7.38 3.03 -9.62
CA GLN A 66 6.08 2.38 -9.83
C GLN A 66 6.16 1.26 -10.85
N VAL A 67 6.90 1.45 -11.94
CA VAL A 67 7.17 0.38 -12.94
C VAL A 67 7.89 -0.78 -12.29
N GLU A 68 8.93 -0.51 -11.50
CA GLU A 68 9.66 -1.55 -10.78
C GLU A 68 8.76 -2.30 -9.79
N ALA A 69 7.92 -1.58 -9.04
CA ALA A 69 6.98 -2.18 -8.10
C ALA A 69 5.93 -3.07 -8.80
N LEU A 70 5.41 -2.65 -9.96
CA LEU A 70 4.50 -3.45 -10.76
C LEU A 70 5.19 -4.72 -11.30
N ASN A 71 6.43 -4.59 -11.76
CA ASN A 71 7.23 -5.74 -12.22
C ASN A 71 7.50 -6.72 -11.09
N LEU A 72 7.90 -6.24 -9.91
CA LEU A 72 8.11 -7.08 -8.74
C LEU A 72 6.83 -7.82 -8.34
N ARG A 73 5.68 -7.13 -8.34
CA ARG A 73 4.39 -7.75 -8.05
C ARG A 73 4.04 -8.84 -9.06
N ALA A 74 4.25 -8.59 -10.35
CA ALA A 74 4.03 -9.58 -11.41
C ALA A 74 4.91 -10.83 -11.21
N GLN A 75 6.20 -10.63 -10.92
CA GLN A 75 7.13 -11.73 -10.64
C GLN A 75 6.71 -12.57 -9.43
N LEU A 76 6.27 -11.92 -8.35
CA LEU A 76 5.77 -12.61 -7.14
C LEU A 76 4.51 -13.44 -7.42
N ARG A 77 3.75 -13.10 -8.45
CA ARG A 77 2.57 -13.84 -8.93
C ARG A 77 2.91 -14.87 -10.03
N GLY A 78 4.16 -14.92 -10.46
CA GLY A 78 4.65 -15.93 -11.41
C GLY A 78 4.50 -15.56 -12.89
N PHE A 79 4.28 -14.28 -13.23
CA PHE A 79 4.22 -13.84 -14.62
C PHE A 79 5.17 -12.69 -14.93
N GLU A 80 5.49 -12.51 -16.21
CA GLU A 80 6.32 -11.41 -16.69
C GLU A 80 5.44 -10.24 -17.13
N LEU A 81 5.80 -9.03 -16.67
CA LEU A 81 5.18 -7.78 -17.11
C LEU A 81 6.23 -6.95 -17.84
N PRO A 82 6.20 -6.85 -19.19
CA PRO A 82 7.16 -6.03 -19.93
C PRO A 82 7.11 -4.56 -19.48
N PRO A 83 8.26 -3.86 -19.39
CA PRO A 83 8.30 -2.46 -18.93
C PRO A 83 7.40 -1.52 -19.73
N GLU A 84 7.27 -1.72 -21.04
CA GLU A 84 6.35 -0.96 -21.90
C GLU A 84 4.89 -1.19 -21.51
N THR A 85 4.55 -2.39 -21.06
CA THR A 85 3.19 -2.73 -20.59
C THR A 85 2.90 -2.07 -19.25
N ALA A 86 3.85 -2.10 -18.30
CA ALA A 86 3.75 -1.37 -17.04
C ALA A 86 3.58 0.15 -17.26
N ARG A 87 4.38 0.74 -18.14
CA ARG A 87 4.27 2.16 -18.52
C ARG A 87 2.96 2.49 -19.22
N TYR A 88 2.40 1.56 -19.98
CA TYR A 88 1.08 1.73 -20.58
C TYR A 88 -0.02 1.82 -19.49
N LEU A 89 0.04 0.94 -18.48
CA LEU A 89 -0.88 0.99 -17.32
C LEU A 89 -0.81 2.33 -16.60
N GLN A 90 0.39 2.83 -16.29
CA GLN A 90 0.57 4.13 -15.64
C GLN A 90 -0.03 5.30 -16.42
N ARG A 91 0.04 5.26 -17.76
CA ARG A 91 -0.50 6.33 -18.61
C ARG A 91 -2.01 6.24 -18.77
N ARG A 92 -2.58 5.06 -18.64
CA ARG A 92 -4.01 4.81 -18.92
C ARG A 92 -4.88 4.93 -17.68
N PHE A 93 -4.32 4.70 -16.48
CA PHE A 93 -5.04 4.63 -15.21
C PHE A 93 -4.51 5.64 -14.20
N PRO A 94 -5.27 5.91 -13.11
CA PRO A 94 -4.77 6.72 -12.00
C PRO A 94 -3.42 6.21 -11.48
N ARG A 95 -2.51 7.14 -11.18
CA ARG A 95 -1.12 6.84 -10.80
C ARG A 95 -0.96 6.44 -9.33
N ASP A 96 -2.01 6.04 -8.66
CA ASP A 96 -1.89 5.47 -7.32
C ASP A 96 -1.60 3.97 -7.39
N MET A 97 -0.68 3.52 -6.54
CA MET A 97 -0.23 2.13 -6.57
C MET A 97 -1.33 1.13 -6.22
N ARG A 98 -2.34 1.53 -5.44
CA ARG A 98 -3.47 0.65 -5.11
C ARG A 98 -4.24 0.32 -6.38
N THR A 99 -4.70 1.33 -7.11
CA THR A 99 -5.44 1.16 -8.37
C THR A 99 -4.62 0.38 -9.40
N LEU A 100 -3.34 0.71 -9.56
CA LEU A 100 -2.47 -0.01 -10.49
C LEU A 100 -2.30 -1.49 -10.12
N CYS A 101 -2.20 -1.82 -8.84
CA CYS A 101 -2.13 -3.20 -8.38
C CYS A 101 -3.45 -3.95 -8.56
N GLU A 102 -4.60 -3.33 -8.28
CA GLU A 102 -5.93 -3.94 -8.48
C GLU A 102 -6.18 -4.24 -9.96
N ILE A 103 -5.79 -3.33 -10.85
CA ILE A 103 -5.86 -3.55 -12.29
C ILE A 103 -4.93 -4.67 -12.72
N LEU A 104 -3.70 -4.71 -12.21
CA LEU A 104 -2.76 -5.79 -12.52
C LEU A 104 -3.30 -7.16 -12.10
N ASP A 105 -3.93 -7.24 -10.93
CA ASP A 105 -4.58 -8.46 -10.43
C ASP A 105 -5.72 -8.91 -11.35
N THR A 106 -6.57 -7.96 -11.79
CA THR A 106 -7.66 -8.23 -12.74
C THR A 106 -7.14 -8.72 -14.09
N LEU A 107 -6.04 -8.14 -14.57
CA LEU A 107 -5.41 -8.53 -15.83
C LEU A 107 -4.75 -9.91 -15.73
N ASP A 108 -4.18 -10.25 -14.58
CA ASP A 108 -3.61 -11.57 -14.32
C ASP A 108 -4.69 -12.66 -14.37
N ASP A 109 -5.81 -12.45 -13.68
CA ASP A 109 -6.94 -13.38 -13.68
C ASP A 109 -7.52 -13.55 -15.10
N ALA A 110 -7.67 -12.48 -15.87
CA ALA A 110 -8.12 -12.52 -17.25
C ALA A 110 -7.12 -13.22 -18.18
N ALA A 111 -5.82 -12.97 -17.99
CA ALA A 111 -4.76 -13.58 -18.77
C ALA A 111 -4.67 -15.09 -18.49
N PHE A 112 -4.82 -15.50 -17.24
CA PHE A 112 -4.88 -16.90 -16.82
C PHE A 112 -6.08 -17.61 -17.47
N ALA A 113 -7.27 -17.01 -17.39
CA ALA A 113 -8.49 -17.57 -18.00
C ALA A 113 -8.38 -17.70 -19.54
N ALA A 114 -7.77 -16.71 -20.20
CA ALA A 114 -7.57 -16.70 -21.66
C ALA A 114 -6.33 -17.47 -22.11
N GLN A 115 -5.47 -17.94 -21.20
CA GLN A 115 -4.16 -18.52 -21.49
C GLN A 115 -3.28 -17.63 -22.38
N ARG A 116 -3.30 -16.33 -22.13
CA ARG A 116 -2.56 -15.29 -22.88
C ARG A 116 -1.60 -14.53 -21.99
N ARG A 117 -0.53 -13.99 -22.58
CA ARG A 117 0.39 -13.08 -21.88
C ARG A 117 -0.23 -11.68 -21.75
N ILE A 118 0.11 -10.98 -20.66
CA ILE A 118 -0.29 -9.59 -20.43
C ILE A 118 0.57 -8.69 -21.33
N THR A 119 -0.02 -8.19 -22.39
CA THR A 119 0.57 -7.29 -23.38
C THR A 119 -0.34 -6.08 -23.58
N VAL A 120 0.16 -4.99 -24.16
CA VAL A 120 -0.66 -3.79 -24.45
C VAL A 120 -1.92 -4.11 -25.28
N PRO A 121 -1.86 -4.94 -26.35
CA PRO A 121 -3.07 -5.37 -27.06
C PRO A 121 -4.06 -6.11 -26.15
N PHE A 122 -3.56 -7.05 -25.33
CA PHE A 122 -4.41 -7.81 -24.40
C PHE A 122 -5.11 -6.89 -23.39
N ILE A 123 -4.38 -5.92 -22.81
CA ILE A 123 -4.97 -4.94 -21.89
C ILE A 123 -6.11 -4.16 -22.57
N ARG A 124 -5.94 -3.72 -23.81
CA ARG A 124 -7.00 -3.05 -24.57
C ARG A 124 -8.22 -3.94 -24.76
N ASP A 125 -8.02 -5.20 -25.16
CA ASP A 125 -9.10 -6.17 -25.35
C ASP A 125 -9.92 -6.34 -24.05
N VAL A 126 -9.26 -6.47 -22.90
CA VAL A 126 -9.92 -6.65 -21.59
C VAL A 126 -10.68 -5.39 -21.17
N ILE A 127 -10.07 -4.21 -21.32
CA ILE A 127 -10.70 -2.93 -20.94
C ILE A 127 -11.88 -2.60 -21.84
N ASP A 128 -11.71 -2.71 -23.16
CA ASP A 128 -12.75 -2.40 -24.13
C ASP A 128 -13.88 -3.43 -24.08
N GLY A 129 -13.57 -4.69 -23.72
CA GLY A 129 -14.55 -5.73 -23.46
C GLY A 129 -15.39 -5.46 -22.21
N ALA A 130 -14.77 -4.99 -21.13
CA ALA A 130 -15.46 -4.62 -19.89
C ALA A 130 -16.34 -3.35 -20.04
N ALA A 131 -16.03 -2.46 -20.97
CA ALA A 131 -16.82 -1.26 -21.26
C ALA A 131 -18.08 -1.54 -22.12
N LYS A 132 -18.21 -2.74 -22.68
CA LYS A 132 -19.32 -3.18 -23.53
C LYS A 132 -20.28 -4.17 -22.86
N ALA A 133 -19.97 -4.61 -21.65
CA ALA A 133 -20.80 -5.51 -20.85
C ALA A 133 -21.54 -4.76 -19.73
#